data_48b0582b7a28044d1315ba73540d0432
#
_entry.id   48b0582b7a28044d1315ba73540d0432
#
_cell.length_a   1.000
_cell.length_b   1.000
_cell.length_c   1.000
_cell.angle_alpha   90.00
_cell.angle_beta   90.00
_cell.angle_gamma   90.00
#
_symmetry.space_group_name_H-M   'P 1'
#
loop_
_entity.id
_entity.type
_entity.pdbx_description
1 polymer ?
#
loop_
_entity_poly.entity_id
_entity_poly.type
_entity_poly.pdbx_seq_one_letter_code
_entity_poly.pdbx_strand_id
1 'polypeptide(L)'
;FLADEDGAMDSYPVEAMTSSQITLPNKLGIIISTQYPNENNDFLDQIDLSKKILDGIIERTNVFALLYEPDIEIINDWEHNDNVIYQANPAVHGKPRMLDNLFEKRQMAVLYENKRENFLCKHCNIRYKSVGTEGYVAVDKVQLCRIEPDDSWWRGRRVYLGNDLSLTDDN
;
A
#
# COMPACT_ATOMS: atom_id res chain seq x y z
N PHE A 1 1.53 -12.27 -20.93
CA PHE A 1 1.14 -12.70 -19.57
C PHE A 1 0.00 -11.84 -19.03
N LEU A 2 -0.68 -12.34 -18.02
CA LEU A 2 -1.64 -11.63 -17.20
C LEU A 2 -1.21 -11.81 -15.74
N ALA A 3 -0.95 -10.70 -15.05
CA ALA A 3 -0.74 -10.65 -13.60
C ALA A 3 -1.99 -10.03 -12.96
N ASP A 4 -2.65 -10.80 -12.11
CA ASP A 4 -3.79 -10.35 -11.32
C ASP A 4 -3.37 -10.25 -9.85
N GLU A 5 -3.83 -9.21 -9.16
CA GLU A 5 -3.46 -8.90 -7.78
C GLU A 5 -1.94 -8.67 -7.60
N ASP A 6 -1.31 -8.01 -8.56
CA ASP A 6 0.13 -7.76 -8.59
C ASP A 6 0.64 -7.03 -7.33
N GLY A 7 -0.14 -6.11 -6.79
CA GLY A 7 0.20 -5.42 -5.53
C GLY A 7 0.35 -6.34 -4.31
N ALA A 8 -0.15 -7.57 -4.38
CA ALA A 8 0.02 -8.59 -3.33
C ALA A 8 1.24 -9.48 -3.55
N MET A 9 1.88 -9.40 -4.72
CA MET A 9 3.01 -10.24 -5.10
C MET A 9 4.34 -9.54 -4.78
N ASP A 10 5.38 -10.36 -4.62
CA ASP A 10 6.74 -9.86 -4.70
C ASP A 10 7.07 -9.45 -6.15
N SER A 11 8.04 -8.57 -6.36
CA SER A 11 8.40 -8.05 -7.69
C SER A 11 8.92 -9.13 -8.65
N TYR A 12 9.52 -10.19 -8.14
CA TYR A 12 10.19 -11.22 -8.95
C TYR A 12 9.31 -11.91 -10.01
N PRO A 13 8.05 -12.32 -9.75
CA PRO A 13 7.25 -13.02 -10.76
C PRO A 13 6.97 -12.17 -12.02
N VAL A 14 6.64 -10.90 -11.86
CA VAL A 14 6.34 -10.00 -12.98
C VAL A 14 7.60 -9.64 -13.76
N GLU A 15 8.71 -9.38 -13.08
CA GLU A 15 10.02 -9.18 -13.70
C GLU A 15 10.46 -10.40 -14.50
N ALA A 16 10.31 -11.60 -13.94
CA ALA A 16 10.66 -12.84 -14.64
C ALA A 16 9.82 -13.06 -15.89
N MET A 17 8.50 -12.82 -15.81
CA MET A 17 7.59 -12.92 -16.96
C MET A 17 7.92 -11.88 -18.03
N THR A 18 8.22 -10.66 -17.65
CA THR A 18 8.61 -9.57 -18.55
C THR A 18 9.91 -9.89 -19.25
N SER A 19 10.91 -10.37 -18.50
CA SER A 19 12.23 -10.74 -19.03
C SER A 19 12.16 -11.94 -19.97
N SER A 20 11.29 -12.92 -19.68
CA SER A 20 11.12 -14.10 -20.55
C SER A 20 10.55 -13.74 -21.92
N GLN A 21 9.86 -12.63 -22.06
CA GLN A 21 9.27 -12.18 -23.33
C GLN A 21 10.21 -11.32 -24.19
N ILE A 22 11.43 -11.05 -23.75
CA ILE A 22 12.34 -10.09 -24.42
C ILE A 22 12.60 -10.49 -25.89
N THR A 23 12.68 -11.77 -26.18
CA THR A 23 12.97 -12.29 -27.53
C THR A 23 11.71 -12.44 -28.40
N LEU A 24 10.53 -12.26 -27.84
CA LEU A 24 9.27 -12.44 -28.59
C LEU A 24 8.98 -11.20 -29.46
N PRO A 25 8.63 -11.38 -30.75
CA PRO A 25 8.27 -10.26 -31.61
C PRO A 25 6.95 -9.60 -31.20
N ASN A 26 6.00 -10.39 -30.73
CA ASN A 26 4.71 -9.93 -30.22
C ASN A 26 4.58 -10.29 -28.76
N LYS A 27 4.59 -9.28 -27.90
CA LYS A 27 4.50 -9.46 -26.47
C LYS A 27 3.40 -8.58 -25.89
N LEU A 28 2.67 -9.13 -24.94
CA LEU A 28 1.63 -8.44 -24.20
C LEU A 28 1.76 -8.81 -22.72
N GLY A 29 1.85 -7.79 -21.87
CA GLY A 29 1.69 -7.89 -20.43
C GLY A 29 0.44 -7.14 -20.02
N ILE A 30 -0.39 -7.74 -19.20
CA ILE A 30 -1.56 -7.11 -18.57
C ILE A 30 -1.38 -7.25 -17.07
N ILE A 31 -1.45 -6.15 -16.37
CA ILE A 31 -1.37 -6.08 -14.90
C ILE A 31 -2.69 -5.50 -14.40
N ILE A 32 -3.34 -6.20 -13.48
CA ILE A 32 -4.57 -5.77 -12.83
C ILE A 32 -4.36 -5.91 -11.32
N SER A 33 -4.60 -4.85 -10.57
CA SER A 33 -4.48 -4.91 -9.12
C SER A 33 -5.23 -3.75 -8.45
N THR A 34 -5.43 -3.90 -7.15
CA THR A 34 -5.76 -2.81 -6.23
C THR A 34 -4.51 -2.42 -5.42
N GLN A 35 -4.61 -1.38 -4.60
CA GLN A 35 -3.54 -1.02 -3.67
C GLN A 35 -3.39 -2.08 -2.56
N TYR A 36 -2.16 -2.19 -2.05
CA TYR A 36 -1.79 -3.03 -0.92
C TYR A 36 -0.91 -2.23 0.06
N PRO A 37 -0.84 -2.63 1.32
CA PRO A 37 -0.02 -1.94 2.32
C PRO A 37 1.49 -2.12 2.12
N ASN A 38 1.89 -3.14 1.35
CA ASN A 38 3.30 -3.49 1.09
C ASN A 38 4.03 -2.33 0.44
N GLU A 39 5.26 -2.07 0.91
CA GLU A 39 6.12 -1.01 0.38
C GLU A 39 7.04 -1.48 -0.74
N ASN A 40 7.37 -2.77 -0.76
CA ASN A 40 8.26 -3.39 -1.75
C ASN A 40 7.47 -4.26 -2.72
N ASN A 41 6.79 -3.64 -3.68
CA ASN A 41 6.18 -4.38 -4.78
C ASN A 41 6.36 -3.60 -6.09
N ASP A 42 6.50 -4.31 -7.20
CA ASP A 42 6.66 -3.75 -8.55
C ASP A 42 5.44 -2.91 -8.98
N PHE A 43 4.26 -3.22 -8.44
CA PHE A 43 3.02 -2.52 -8.77
C PHE A 43 3.07 -1.03 -8.44
N LEU A 44 3.79 -0.62 -7.39
CA LEU A 44 3.96 0.79 -7.04
C LEU A 44 4.77 1.53 -8.13
N ASP A 45 5.81 0.91 -8.65
CA ASP A 45 6.61 1.46 -9.75
C ASP A 45 5.78 1.53 -11.04
N GLN A 46 4.91 0.54 -11.31
CA GLN A 46 3.98 0.55 -12.44
C GLN A 46 2.94 1.68 -12.33
N ILE A 47 2.43 1.96 -11.13
CA ILE A 47 1.53 3.09 -10.87
C ILE A 47 2.25 4.42 -11.11
N ASP A 48 3.45 4.60 -10.55
CA ASP A 48 4.23 5.83 -10.74
C ASP A 48 4.55 6.07 -12.22
N LEU A 49 5.00 5.05 -12.93
CA LEU A 49 5.22 5.11 -14.38
C LEU A 49 3.93 5.48 -15.13
N SER A 50 2.82 4.85 -14.77
CA SER A 50 1.51 5.11 -15.38
C SER A 50 1.08 6.55 -15.19
N LYS A 51 1.23 7.11 -13.99
CA LYS A 51 0.95 8.54 -13.71
C LYS A 51 1.81 9.45 -14.57
N LYS A 52 3.10 9.21 -14.64
CA LYS A 52 4.03 10.00 -15.48
C LYS A 52 3.67 9.95 -16.96
N ILE A 53 3.16 8.83 -17.45
CA ILE A 53 2.67 8.70 -18.84
C ILE A 53 1.37 9.48 -19.03
N LEU A 54 0.40 9.33 -18.13
CA LEU A 54 -0.88 10.03 -18.20
C LEU A 54 -0.74 11.54 -18.08
N ASP A 55 0.22 12.01 -17.29
CA ASP A 55 0.58 13.43 -17.14
C ASP A 55 1.41 13.98 -18.31
N GLY A 56 1.78 13.13 -19.27
CA GLY A 56 2.61 13.52 -20.42
C GLY A 56 4.07 13.82 -20.10
N ILE A 57 4.55 13.41 -18.91
CA ILE A 57 5.96 13.58 -18.51
C ILE A 57 6.85 12.58 -19.26
N ILE A 58 6.33 11.37 -19.49
CA ILE A 58 7.03 10.31 -20.23
C ILE A 58 6.16 9.91 -21.42
N GLU A 59 6.74 9.93 -22.62
CA GLU A 59 6.07 9.43 -23.82
C GLU A 59 6.32 7.91 -23.99
N ARG A 60 5.24 7.12 -23.97
CA ARG A 60 5.25 5.69 -24.20
C ARG A 60 4.03 5.28 -25.03
N THR A 61 4.25 4.97 -26.31
CA THR A 61 3.17 4.61 -27.25
C THR A 61 2.71 3.15 -27.12
N ASN A 62 3.47 2.33 -26.40
CA ASN A 62 3.22 0.91 -26.21
C ASN A 62 2.68 0.56 -24.81
N VAL A 63 2.29 1.56 -24.03
CA VAL A 63 1.71 1.37 -22.71
C VAL A 63 0.32 1.99 -22.69
N PHE A 64 -0.65 1.22 -22.21
CA PHE A 64 -1.99 1.70 -21.86
C PHE A 64 -2.13 1.63 -20.34
N ALA A 65 -2.56 2.72 -19.73
CA ALA A 65 -2.80 2.78 -18.29
C ALA A 65 -4.20 3.30 -17.99
N LEU A 66 -4.85 2.71 -17.00
CA LEU A 66 -6.14 3.12 -16.51
C LEU A 66 -6.13 3.03 -14.99
N LEU A 67 -6.16 4.18 -14.32
CA LEU A 67 -6.08 4.28 -12.86
C LEU A 67 -7.42 4.81 -12.31
N TYR A 68 -7.99 4.10 -11.35
CA TYR A 68 -9.17 4.50 -10.61
C TYR A 68 -8.80 4.75 -9.17
N GLU A 69 -8.43 5.98 -8.86
CA GLU A 69 -8.06 6.40 -7.51
C GLU A 69 -8.72 7.74 -7.17
N PRO A 70 -8.96 8.04 -5.88
CA PRO A 70 -9.48 9.33 -5.49
C PRO A 70 -8.45 10.45 -5.64
N ASP A 71 -8.93 11.67 -5.91
CA ASP A 71 -8.10 12.87 -5.89
C ASP A 71 -7.44 13.05 -4.52
N ILE A 72 -6.18 13.49 -4.53
CA ILE A 72 -5.36 13.60 -3.31
C ILE A 72 -5.97 14.54 -2.26
N GLU A 73 -6.72 15.53 -2.69
CA GLU A 73 -7.37 16.52 -1.82
C GLU A 73 -8.48 15.92 -0.96
N ILE A 74 -9.12 14.83 -1.44
CA ILE A 74 -10.25 14.22 -0.73
C ILE A 74 -9.89 12.96 0.03
N ILE A 75 -8.67 12.43 -0.15
CA ILE A 75 -8.23 11.19 0.52
C ILE A 75 -8.34 11.27 2.04
N ASN A 76 -7.99 12.42 2.62
CA ASN A 76 -8.02 12.58 4.07
C ASN A 76 -9.44 12.65 4.65
N ASP A 77 -10.45 12.90 3.83
CA ASP A 77 -11.88 12.95 4.21
C ASP A 77 -12.63 11.67 3.80
N TRP A 78 -11.92 10.56 3.64
CA TRP A 78 -12.48 9.28 3.18
C TRP A 78 -13.66 8.77 4.03
N GLU A 79 -13.72 9.18 5.29
CA GLU A 79 -14.78 8.77 6.24
C GLU A 79 -16.14 9.38 5.88
N HIS A 80 -16.14 10.59 5.28
CA HIS A 80 -17.35 11.36 5.04
C HIS A 80 -17.60 11.69 3.56
N ASN A 81 -16.53 11.71 2.75
CA ASN A 81 -16.63 12.12 1.35
C ASN A 81 -16.94 10.93 0.44
N ASP A 82 -18.14 10.90 -0.09
CA ASP A 82 -18.61 9.82 -0.98
C ASP A 82 -17.85 9.77 -2.31
N ASN A 83 -17.26 10.89 -2.76
CA ASN A 83 -16.47 10.92 -4.00
C ASN A 83 -15.27 9.99 -3.96
N VAL A 84 -14.73 9.70 -2.78
CA VAL A 84 -13.66 8.70 -2.61
C VAL A 84 -14.09 7.33 -3.16
N ILE A 85 -15.35 6.93 -2.88
CA ILE A 85 -15.90 5.67 -3.37
C ILE A 85 -16.22 5.77 -4.86
N TYR A 86 -16.82 6.87 -5.32
CA TYR A 86 -17.22 7.04 -6.72
C TYR A 86 -16.02 7.07 -7.67
N GLN A 87 -14.96 7.78 -7.31
CA GLN A 87 -13.76 7.88 -8.15
C GLN A 87 -13.00 6.56 -8.23
N ALA A 88 -12.89 5.84 -7.11
CA ALA A 88 -12.24 4.54 -7.09
C ALA A 88 -13.08 3.42 -7.74
N ASN A 89 -14.40 3.59 -7.84
CA ASN A 89 -15.32 2.55 -8.31
C ASN A 89 -16.34 3.09 -9.31
N PRO A 90 -15.98 3.48 -10.52
CA PRO A 90 -16.90 4.09 -11.48
C PRO A 90 -18.10 3.20 -11.84
N ALA A 91 -17.98 1.88 -11.67
CA ALA A 91 -19.07 0.93 -11.92
C ALA A 91 -20.27 1.08 -10.97
N VAL A 92 -20.13 1.80 -9.85
CA VAL A 92 -21.23 2.00 -8.88
C VAL A 92 -22.38 2.83 -9.46
N HIS A 93 -22.11 3.69 -10.44
CA HIS A 93 -23.13 4.50 -11.09
C HIS A 93 -24.27 3.69 -11.74
N GLY A 94 -24.02 2.44 -12.08
CA GLY A 94 -25.06 1.52 -12.62
C GLY A 94 -25.45 0.38 -11.66
N LYS A 95 -24.91 0.38 -10.43
CA LYS A 95 -25.05 -0.77 -9.51
C LYS A 95 -25.34 -0.32 -8.07
N PRO A 96 -26.59 0.09 -7.75
CA PRO A 96 -26.92 0.62 -6.41
C PRO A 96 -26.52 -0.33 -5.25
N ARG A 97 -26.75 -1.64 -5.40
CA ARG A 97 -26.38 -2.62 -4.37
C ARG A 97 -24.88 -2.66 -4.10
N MET A 98 -24.05 -2.42 -5.13
CA MET A 98 -22.59 -2.32 -4.95
C MET A 98 -22.23 -1.09 -4.12
N LEU A 99 -22.89 0.03 -4.40
CA LEU A 99 -22.71 1.26 -3.65
C LEU A 99 -23.10 1.10 -2.17
N ASP A 100 -24.27 0.51 -1.90
CA ASP A 100 -24.74 0.23 -0.54
C ASP A 100 -23.72 -0.62 0.23
N ASN A 101 -23.21 -1.69 -0.39
CA ASN A 101 -22.18 -2.55 0.22
C ASN A 101 -20.87 -1.79 0.52
N LEU A 102 -20.47 -0.86 -0.35
CA LEU A 102 -19.26 -0.04 -0.12
C LEU A 102 -19.47 0.94 1.03
N PHE A 103 -20.66 1.53 1.16
CA PHE A 103 -20.99 2.36 2.31
C PHE A 103 -21.00 1.58 3.63
N GLU A 104 -21.55 0.36 3.64
CA GLU A 104 -21.46 -0.51 4.83
C GLU A 104 -20.02 -0.83 5.19
N LYS A 105 -19.16 -1.16 4.20
CA LYS A 105 -17.74 -1.40 4.44
C LYS A 105 -17.00 -0.17 4.96
N ARG A 106 -17.34 1.03 4.46
CA ARG A 106 -16.82 2.28 5.00
C ARG A 106 -17.20 2.48 6.47
N GLN A 107 -18.46 2.28 6.82
CA GLN A 107 -18.92 2.37 8.21
C GLN A 107 -18.14 1.42 9.12
N MET A 108 -17.91 0.18 8.67
CA MET A 108 -17.12 -0.79 9.43
C MET A 108 -15.64 -0.37 9.55
N ALA A 109 -15.08 0.27 8.52
CA ALA A 109 -13.70 0.76 8.55
C ALA A 109 -13.52 1.99 9.44
N VAL A 110 -14.57 2.83 9.57
CA VAL A 110 -14.59 3.95 10.53
C VAL A 110 -14.63 3.42 11.96
N LEU A 111 -15.48 2.43 12.24
CA LEU A 111 -15.67 1.87 13.57
C LEU A 111 -14.51 0.98 14.04
N TYR A 112 -13.90 0.24 13.11
CA TYR A 112 -12.89 -0.78 13.43
C TYR A 112 -11.60 -0.56 12.63
N GLU A 113 -10.53 -0.24 13.31
CA GLU A 113 -9.23 0.02 12.70
C GLU A 113 -8.71 -1.17 11.87
N ASN A 114 -8.92 -2.40 12.34
CA ASN A 114 -8.53 -3.62 11.61
C ASN A 114 -9.30 -3.86 10.30
N LYS A 115 -10.35 -3.09 10.01
CA LYS A 115 -11.09 -3.12 8.74
C LYS A 115 -10.67 -2.00 7.78
N ARG A 116 -10.00 -0.98 8.32
CA ARG A 116 -9.62 0.24 7.59
C ARG A 116 -8.67 -0.05 6.44
N GLU A 117 -7.63 -0.82 6.69
CA GLU A 117 -6.65 -1.19 5.67
C GLU A 117 -7.30 -1.87 4.46
N ASN A 118 -8.13 -2.89 4.72
CA ASN A 118 -8.83 -3.59 3.64
C ASN A 118 -9.76 -2.65 2.86
N PHE A 119 -10.49 -1.77 3.53
CA PHE A 119 -11.39 -0.83 2.85
C PHE A 119 -10.63 0.18 2.00
N LEU A 120 -9.61 0.82 2.56
CA LEU A 120 -8.85 1.86 1.87
C LEU A 120 -8.05 1.28 0.70
N CYS A 121 -7.31 0.19 0.92
CA CYS A 121 -6.49 -0.40 -0.13
C CYS A 121 -7.33 -1.09 -1.22
N LYS A 122 -8.25 -1.96 -0.83
CA LYS A 122 -8.98 -2.82 -1.78
C LYS A 122 -10.18 -2.14 -2.45
N HIS A 123 -10.83 -1.21 -1.75
CA HIS A 123 -12.07 -0.62 -2.26
C HIS A 123 -11.94 0.86 -2.63
N CYS A 124 -10.91 1.53 -2.13
CA CYS A 124 -10.68 2.95 -2.48
C CYS A 124 -9.37 3.17 -3.25
N ASN A 125 -8.54 2.14 -3.46
CA ASN A 125 -7.21 2.29 -4.06
C ASN A 125 -6.34 3.34 -3.36
N ILE A 126 -6.55 3.53 -2.06
CA ILE A 126 -5.75 4.38 -1.20
C ILE A 126 -4.77 3.48 -0.45
N ARG A 127 -3.48 3.72 -0.63
CA ARG A 127 -2.48 2.98 0.13
C ARG A 127 -2.55 3.35 1.61
N TYR A 128 -2.80 2.37 2.44
CA TYR A 128 -2.89 2.53 3.88
C TYR A 128 -2.30 1.31 4.57
N LYS A 129 -1.44 1.55 5.56
CA LYS A 129 -0.92 0.51 6.43
C LYS A 129 -1.45 0.74 7.84
N SER A 130 -2.12 -0.26 8.38
CA SER A 130 -2.65 -0.20 9.76
C SER A 130 -1.50 -0.19 10.76
N VAL A 131 -1.53 0.76 11.68
CA VAL A 131 -0.48 0.96 12.70
C VAL A 131 -0.66 -0.01 13.87
N GLY A 132 -1.07 -1.22 13.65
CA GLY A 132 -1.36 -2.07 14.82
C GLY A 132 -1.18 -3.57 14.63
N THR A 133 -1.00 -4.04 13.41
CA THR A 133 -0.99 -5.49 13.16
C THR A 133 0.39 -6.13 13.07
N GLU A 134 1.45 -5.35 12.94
CA GLU A 134 2.83 -5.90 12.85
C GLU A 134 3.77 -5.42 13.96
N GLY A 135 3.41 -4.42 14.74
CA GLY A 135 4.23 -3.94 15.84
C GLY A 135 3.85 -4.61 17.16
N TYR A 136 4.78 -5.32 17.77
CA TYR A 136 4.61 -5.87 19.14
C TYR A 136 4.21 -4.78 20.15
N VAL A 137 4.66 -3.54 19.94
CA VAL A 137 4.33 -2.37 20.77
C VAL A 137 4.08 -1.17 19.87
N ALA A 138 3.02 -0.40 20.15
CA ALA A 138 2.73 0.83 19.43
C ALA A 138 3.86 1.87 19.59
N VAL A 139 4.23 2.56 18.51
CA VAL A 139 5.38 3.49 18.47
C VAL A 139 5.26 4.62 19.49
N ASP A 140 4.05 5.15 19.72
CA ASP A 140 3.76 6.15 20.74
C ASP A 140 4.11 5.66 22.14
N LYS A 141 3.81 4.39 22.46
CA LYS A 141 4.20 3.75 23.72
C LYS A 141 5.71 3.59 23.84
N VAL A 142 6.39 3.23 22.75
CA VAL A 142 7.86 3.16 22.73
C VAL A 142 8.46 4.54 22.96
N GLN A 143 7.90 5.59 22.34
CA GLN A 143 8.36 6.96 22.53
C GLN A 143 8.18 7.47 23.98
N LEU A 144 7.08 7.06 24.64
CA LEU A 144 6.85 7.37 26.05
C LEU A 144 7.89 6.71 27.00
N CYS A 145 8.51 5.63 26.55
CA CYS A 145 9.59 4.97 27.30
C CYS A 145 10.96 5.60 27.08
N ARG A 146 11.06 6.58 26.17
CA ARG A 146 12.32 7.26 25.90
C ARG A 146 12.75 8.08 27.11
N ILE A 147 13.93 7.80 27.59
CA ILE A 147 14.60 8.57 28.66
C ILE A 147 15.89 9.15 28.09
N GLU A 148 16.25 10.34 28.56
CA GLU A 148 17.59 10.87 28.27
C GLU A 148 18.60 10.07 29.09
N PRO A 149 19.68 9.55 28.45
CA PRO A 149 20.70 8.80 29.17
C PRO A 149 21.38 9.68 30.22
N ASP A 150 21.44 9.21 31.45
CA ASP A 150 22.26 9.81 32.51
C ASP A 150 23.49 8.93 32.75
N ASP A 151 24.57 9.23 32.08
CA ASP A 151 25.83 8.50 32.18
C ASP A 151 26.38 8.48 33.59
N SER A 152 26.02 9.51 34.44
CA SER A 152 26.44 9.59 35.83
C SER A 152 25.80 8.45 36.66
N TRP A 153 24.59 8.06 36.33
CA TRP A 153 23.87 6.98 37.02
C TRP A 153 24.56 5.61 36.87
N TRP A 154 25.20 5.37 35.72
CA TRP A 154 25.85 4.10 35.39
C TRP A 154 27.26 3.99 35.98
N ARG A 155 27.89 5.14 36.29
CA ARG A 155 29.29 5.18 36.76
C ARG A 155 29.49 4.42 38.07
N GLY A 156 30.37 3.44 38.01
CA GLY A 156 30.70 2.58 39.17
C GLY A 156 29.68 1.46 39.47
N ARG A 157 28.64 1.31 38.67
CA ARG A 157 27.67 0.22 38.80
C ARG A 157 28.10 -1.02 38.02
N ARG A 158 27.78 -2.19 38.50
CA ARG A 158 27.92 -3.42 37.75
C ARG A 158 26.76 -3.55 36.79
N VAL A 159 27.06 -3.76 35.51
CA VAL A 159 26.08 -3.95 34.44
C VAL A 159 26.29 -5.30 33.77
N TYR A 160 25.23 -5.86 33.22
CA TYR A 160 25.25 -7.05 32.36
C TYR A 160 24.79 -6.62 31.00
N LEU A 161 25.57 -6.95 29.97
CA LEU A 161 25.28 -6.66 28.58
C LEU A 161 24.93 -7.96 27.89
N GLY A 162 23.75 -8.03 27.30
CA GLY A 162 23.35 -9.09 26.37
C GLY A 162 23.28 -8.53 24.97
N ASN A 163 23.98 -9.15 24.03
CA ASN A 163 23.87 -8.82 22.60
C ASN A 163 23.29 -10.02 21.89
N ASP A 164 22.23 -9.77 21.13
CA ASP A 164 21.71 -10.68 20.13
C ASP A 164 22.03 -10.08 18.77
N LEU A 165 22.84 -10.77 17.98
CA LEU A 165 23.26 -10.33 16.65
C LEU A 165 22.58 -11.22 15.62
N SER A 166 21.59 -10.65 14.94
CA SER A 166 21.00 -11.28 13.77
C SER A 166 21.98 -11.29 12.60
N LEU A 167 22.03 -12.39 11.85
CA LEU A 167 22.80 -12.53 10.60
C LEU A 167 21.95 -12.19 9.36
N THR A 168 20.66 -11.89 9.56
CA THR A 168 19.69 -11.49 8.54
C THR A 168 18.92 -10.28 9.02
N ASP A 169 18.15 -9.65 8.15
CA ASP A 169 17.46 -8.36 8.36
C ASP A 169 16.36 -8.34 9.44
N ASP A 170 16.59 -8.96 10.59
CA ASP A 170 15.76 -8.84 11.78
C ASP A 170 16.14 -7.56 12.56
N ASN A 171 15.75 -6.41 11.99
CA ASN A 171 15.83 -5.13 12.70
C ASN A 171 14.47 -4.70 13.23
#